data_75d0cbbea42f9239a9764833e6915843
#
_entry.id   75d0cbbea42f9239a9764833e6915843
#
_cell.length_a   1.000
_cell.length_b   1.000
_cell.length_c   1.000
_cell.angle_alpha   90.00
_cell.angle_beta   90.00
_cell.angle_gamma   90.00
#
_symmetry.space_group_name_H-M   'P 1'
#
loop_
_entity.id
_entity.type
_entity.pdbx_description
1 polymer ?
#
loop_
_entity_poly.entity_id
_entity_poly.type
_entity_poly.pdbx_seq_one_letter_code
_entity_poly.pdbx_strand_id
1 'polypeptide(L)'
;VDEVVMISKPYKLGSREFHPDDTIIKVGDAVIGGPDPVIMAGPCSVEDEEQMVSTAKAVKAAGATILRGGAFKPRTSPYSFRGMGEDGLKLLQLAKQETGLPIITEVMATSDVETVAKYADILQIGARNMQNYNLLDEVGLIGKPVMVKRGLSASYEEWLLAAEYVMAGGNEQVILCERGVRGFETFTRFTLDVAAVPVIKRLSHLPIVADPSHSTGKWYLVTPVALASVAAGAHGLLIEVHPNPDQAKCDGPQS
;
A
#
# COMPACT_ATOMS: atom_id res chain seq x y z
N VAL A 1 22.34 -13.92 -27.90
CA VAL A 1 21.91 -12.68 -27.22
C VAL A 1 21.01 -11.98 -28.21
N ASP A 2 19.72 -11.98 -27.93
CA ASP A 2 18.71 -11.44 -28.88
C ASP A 2 18.58 -9.91 -28.76
N GLU A 3 18.88 -9.35 -27.55
CA GLU A 3 18.87 -7.90 -27.30
C GLU A 3 19.85 -7.53 -26.18
N VAL A 4 20.44 -6.35 -26.25
CA VAL A 4 21.25 -5.75 -25.19
C VAL A 4 20.70 -4.38 -24.84
N VAL A 5 20.14 -4.26 -23.64
CA VAL A 5 19.62 -3.00 -23.11
C VAL A 5 20.66 -2.38 -22.18
N MET A 6 21.06 -1.14 -22.50
CA MET A 6 21.91 -0.34 -21.62
C MET A 6 21.11 0.29 -20.50
N ILE A 7 21.38 -0.09 -19.26
CA ILE A 7 20.69 0.45 -18.08
C ILE A 7 21.66 1.34 -17.31
N SER A 8 21.29 2.62 -17.16
CA SER A 8 22.10 3.64 -16.50
C SER A 8 21.85 3.74 -14.98
N LYS A 9 20.80 3.09 -14.49
CA LYS A 9 20.34 3.16 -13.09
C LYS A 9 20.76 1.92 -12.30
N PRO A 10 20.92 2.00 -10.95
CA PRO A 10 21.24 0.84 -10.12
C PRO A 10 20.07 -0.17 -10.04
N TYR A 11 18.80 0.30 -10.14
CA TYR A 11 17.62 -0.56 -10.32
C TYR A 11 17.41 -0.83 -11.82
N LYS A 12 17.12 -2.08 -12.17
CA LYS A 12 17.05 -2.56 -13.57
C LYS A 12 15.61 -2.93 -13.94
N LEU A 13 15.07 -3.95 -13.31
CA LEU A 13 13.74 -4.48 -13.61
C LEU A 13 12.64 -3.42 -13.42
N GLY A 14 12.75 -2.59 -12.38
CA GLY A 14 11.84 -1.48 -12.13
C GLY A 14 12.08 -0.23 -12.98
N SER A 15 13.13 -0.20 -13.84
CA SER A 15 13.46 0.96 -14.65
C SER A 15 12.63 1.03 -15.93
N ARG A 16 12.21 2.23 -16.30
CA ARG A 16 11.59 2.49 -17.60
C ARG A 16 12.55 2.28 -18.79
N GLU A 17 13.86 2.29 -18.54
CA GLU A 17 14.87 1.91 -19.54
C GLU A 17 14.78 0.42 -19.90
N PHE A 18 14.41 -0.42 -18.94
CA PHE A 18 14.23 -1.87 -19.14
C PHE A 18 12.81 -2.19 -19.66
N HIS A 19 11.79 -1.55 -19.12
CA HIS A 19 10.39 -1.76 -19.49
C HIS A 19 9.74 -0.41 -19.80
N PRO A 20 9.62 -0.01 -21.10
CA PRO A 20 9.12 1.32 -21.51
C PRO A 20 7.64 1.55 -21.20
N ASP A 21 6.82 0.51 -21.32
CA ASP A 21 5.36 0.59 -21.15
C ASP A 21 4.96 0.55 -19.67
N ASP A 22 3.80 1.14 -19.34
CA ASP A 22 3.29 1.13 -17.97
C ASP A 22 2.86 -0.28 -17.53
N THR A 23 3.24 -0.68 -16.32
CA THR A 23 2.76 -1.92 -15.72
C THR A 23 1.32 -1.76 -15.24
N ILE A 24 0.46 -2.66 -15.71
CA ILE A 24 -0.95 -2.73 -15.31
C ILE A 24 -1.18 -3.98 -14.46
N ILE A 25 -1.67 -3.78 -13.25
CA ILE A 25 -1.94 -4.87 -12.30
C ILE A 25 -3.45 -5.00 -12.11
N LYS A 26 -4.00 -6.19 -12.41
CA LYS A 26 -5.44 -6.49 -12.25
C LYS A 26 -5.66 -7.32 -11.00
N VAL A 27 -6.58 -6.86 -10.15
CA VAL A 27 -6.96 -7.57 -8.91
C VAL A 27 -8.48 -7.51 -8.78
N GLY A 28 -9.17 -8.62 -9.06
CA GLY A 28 -10.61 -8.60 -9.26
C GLY A 28 -10.98 -7.63 -10.39
N ASP A 29 -11.91 -6.71 -10.13
CA ASP A 29 -12.32 -5.67 -11.08
C ASP A 29 -11.42 -4.42 -11.04
N ALA A 30 -10.51 -4.31 -10.08
CA ALA A 30 -9.61 -3.18 -9.96
C ALA A 30 -8.44 -3.27 -10.96
N VAL A 31 -8.14 -2.15 -11.64
CA VAL A 31 -7.04 -2.03 -12.62
C VAL A 31 -6.07 -0.96 -12.14
N ILE A 32 -5.03 -1.37 -11.44
CA ILE A 32 -4.01 -0.47 -10.86
C ILE A 32 -2.98 -0.15 -11.96
N GLY A 33 -2.70 1.13 -12.18
CA GLY A 33 -1.85 1.59 -13.28
C GLY A 33 -2.65 1.96 -14.54
N GLY A 34 -3.97 1.74 -14.53
CA GLY A 34 -4.88 2.15 -15.60
C GLY A 34 -5.16 3.67 -15.61
N PRO A 35 -6.04 4.13 -16.51
CA PRO A 35 -6.35 5.56 -16.65
C PRO A 35 -7.14 6.13 -15.48
N ASP A 36 -7.96 5.30 -14.82
CA ASP A 36 -8.78 5.70 -13.70
C ASP A 36 -8.09 5.35 -12.37
N PRO A 37 -8.04 6.26 -11.39
CA PRO A 37 -7.42 5.97 -10.10
C PRO A 37 -8.25 4.98 -9.28
N VAL A 38 -7.61 3.94 -8.74
CA VAL A 38 -8.26 2.97 -7.84
C VAL A 38 -8.34 3.53 -6.42
N ILE A 39 -9.42 3.23 -5.71
CA ILE A 39 -9.60 3.60 -4.31
C ILE A 39 -9.51 2.36 -3.43
N MET A 40 -8.46 2.33 -2.61
CA MET A 40 -8.22 1.30 -1.59
C MET A 40 -8.63 1.90 -0.23
N ALA A 41 -9.78 1.49 0.31
CA ALA A 41 -10.31 2.08 1.55
C ALA A 41 -10.70 1.01 2.57
N GLY A 42 -10.62 1.36 3.86
CA GLY A 42 -10.98 0.51 4.97
C GLY A 42 -10.29 0.92 6.27
N PRO A 43 -10.48 0.18 7.37
CA PRO A 43 -9.98 0.61 8.68
C PRO A 43 -8.45 0.48 8.79
N CYS A 44 -7.84 1.29 9.66
CA CYS A 44 -6.41 1.16 10.02
C CYS A 44 -6.11 -0.25 10.51
N SER A 45 -6.90 -0.74 11.48
CA SER A 45 -6.82 -2.09 12.01
C SER A 45 -8.16 -2.80 11.97
N VAL A 46 -8.15 -4.11 11.78
CA VAL A 46 -9.30 -4.97 12.02
C VAL A 46 -9.49 -5.10 13.52
N GLU A 47 -10.68 -4.80 14.04
CA GLU A 47 -10.97 -4.73 15.47
C GLU A 47 -12.01 -5.74 15.93
N ASP A 48 -13.03 -5.96 15.13
CA ASP A 48 -14.08 -6.95 15.28
C ASP A 48 -14.85 -7.14 13.96
N GLU A 49 -15.82 -8.07 13.95
CA GLU A 49 -16.62 -8.41 12.79
C GLU A 49 -17.53 -7.25 12.35
N GLU A 50 -18.21 -6.60 13.30
CA GLU A 50 -19.17 -5.52 13.02
C GLU A 50 -18.45 -4.34 12.37
N GLN A 51 -17.34 -3.90 12.96
CA GLN A 51 -16.50 -2.82 12.43
C GLN A 51 -16.03 -3.17 11.00
N MET A 52 -15.52 -4.39 10.79
CA MET A 52 -14.91 -4.76 9.52
C MET A 52 -15.96 -4.87 8.40
N VAL A 53 -17.07 -5.55 8.64
CA VAL A 53 -18.12 -5.78 7.63
C VAL A 53 -18.87 -4.50 7.33
N SER A 54 -19.25 -3.71 8.36
CA SER A 54 -19.93 -2.42 8.15
C SER A 54 -19.07 -1.45 7.36
N THR A 55 -17.78 -1.34 7.70
CA THR A 55 -16.84 -0.49 6.97
C THR A 55 -16.69 -0.95 5.52
N ALA A 56 -16.52 -2.24 5.27
CA ALA A 56 -16.39 -2.78 3.92
C ALA A 56 -17.60 -2.46 3.04
N LYS A 57 -18.82 -2.60 3.58
CA LYS A 57 -20.06 -2.24 2.89
C LYS A 57 -20.13 -0.74 2.59
N ALA A 58 -19.76 0.10 3.55
CA ALA A 58 -19.78 1.55 3.39
C ALA A 58 -18.76 2.03 2.34
N VAL A 59 -17.52 1.54 2.37
CA VAL A 59 -16.49 1.96 1.39
C VAL A 59 -16.82 1.45 -0.02
N LYS A 60 -17.40 0.25 -0.15
CA LYS A 60 -17.89 -0.26 -1.44
C LYS A 60 -18.98 0.64 -2.01
N ALA A 61 -19.97 0.99 -1.19
CA ALA A 61 -21.05 1.90 -1.59
C ALA A 61 -20.54 3.29 -1.99
N ALA A 62 -19.41 3.74 -1.39
CA ALA A 62 -18.74 4.99 -1.73
C ALA A 62 -17.81 4.90 -2.97
N GLY A 63 -17.69 3.72 -3.60
CA GLY A 63 -16.91 3.53 -4.82
C GLY A 63 -15.49 3.00 -4.62
N ALA A 64 -15.13 2.52 -3.44
CA ALA A 64 -13.87 1.82 -3.25
C ALA A 64 -13.87 0.51 -4.06
N THR A 65 -12.71 0.20 -4.66
CA THR A 65 -12.50 -0.99 -5.49
C THR A 65 -11.67 -2.06 -4.82
N ILE A 66 -10.97 -1.71 -3.72
CA ILE A 66 -10.15 -2.61 -2.92
C ILE A 66 -10.40 -2.30 -1.44
N LEU A 67 -10.56 -3.36 -0.64
CA LEU A 67 -10.68 -3.26 0.82
C LEU A 67 -9.30 -3.31 1.45
N ARG A 68 -8.96 -2.29 2.27
CA ARG A 68 -7.75 -2.32 3.09
C ARG A 68 -8.10 -2.56 4.56
N GLY A 69 -7.24 -3.24 5.27
CA GLY A 69 -7.34 -3.43 6.72
C GLY A 69 -6.09 -4.09 7.27
N GLY A 70 -5.60 -3.65 8.44
CA GLY A 70 -4.43 -4.22 9.08
C GLY A 70 -4.81 -5.32 10.08
N ALA A 71 -4.48 -6.59 9.77
CA ALA A 71 -4.61 -7.70 10.72
C ALA A 71 -3.42 -7.76 11.69
N PHE A 72 -2.25 -7.33 11.24
CA PHE A 72 -1.02 -7.16 12.02
C PHE A 72 -0.65 -5.67 12.06
N LYS A 73 -0.20 -5.18 13.21
CA LYS A 73 0.11 -3.75 13.40
C LYS A 73 1.52 -3.54 13.95
N PRO A 74 2.40 -2.85 13.21
CA PRO A 74 3.71 -2.43 13.71
C PRO A 74 3.51 -1.28 14.70
N ARG A 75 3.89 -1.48 15.96
CA ARG A 75 3.72 -0.47 17.02
C ARG A 75 5.05 -0.07 17.62
N THR A 76 5.23 1.24 17.84
CA THR A 76 6.40 1.76 18.56
C THR A 76 6.38 1.35 20.03
N SER A 77 5.19 1.28 20.64
CA SER A 77 5.02 0.81 22.03
C SER A 77 4.58 -0.66 22.05
N PRO A 78 5.22 -1.52 22.86
CA PRO A 78 4.82 -2.91 23.00
C PRO A 78 3.46 -3.10 23.71
N TYR A 79 2.96 -2.05 24.36
CA TYR A 79 1.67 -2.04 25.07
C TYR A 79 0.49 -1.65 24.19
N SER A 80 0.74 -1.18 22.97
CA SER A 80 -0.32 -0.81 22.01
C SER A 80 -0.95 -2.04 21.37
N PHE A 81 -2.19 -1.91 20.90
CA PHE A 81 -2.89 -2.94 20.14
C PHE A 81 -2.07 -3.37 18.92
N ARG A 82 -1.73 -4.65 18.84
CA ARG A 82 -0.82 -5.21 17.82
C ARG A 82 -1.53 -5.90 16.65
N GLY A 83 -2.87 -5.76 16.60
CA GLY A 83 -3.72 -6.45 15.62
C GLY A 83 -4.28 -7.76 16.15
N MET A 84 -5.14 -8.38 15.35
CA MET A 84 -5.81 -9.65 15.66
C MET A 84 -5.11 -10.87 15.04
N GLY A 85 -4.02 -10.65 14.30
CA GLY A 85 -3.33 -11.75 13.62
C GLY A 85 -4.23 -12.50 12.61
N GLU A 86 -4.15 -13.81 12.60
CA GLU A 86 -4.92 -14.64 11.66
C GLU A 86 -6.44 -14.48 11.83
N ASP A 87 -6.94 -14.24 13.04
CA ASP A 87 -8.38 -13.99 13.22
C ASP A 87 -8.82 -12.68 12.54
N GLY A 88 -7.97 -11.67 12.51
CA GLY A 88 -8.20 -10.47 11.70
C GLY A 88 -8.21 -10.76 10.19
N LEU A 89 -7.37 -11.67 9.71
CA LEU A 89 -7.39 -12.11 8.30
C LEU A 89 -8.70 -12.83 7.94
N LYS A 90 -9.24 -13.64 8.85
CA LYS A 90 -10.56 -14.32 8.67
C LYS A 90 -11.69 -13.30 8.58
N LEU A 91 -11.64 -12.22 9.38
CA LEU A 91 -12.63 -11.13 9.32
C LEU A 91 -12.53 -10.33 8.01
N LEU A 92 -11.32 -10.09 7.52
CA LEU A 92 -11.12 -9.50 6.19
C LEU A 92 -11.71 -10.39 5.09
N GLN A 93 -11.51 -11.71 5.18
CA GLN A 93 -12.08 -12.65 4.22
C GLN A 93 -13.62 -12.69 4.28
N LEU A 94 -14.22 -12.61 5.46
CA LEU A 94 -15.67 -12.49 5.62
C LEU A 94 -16.17 -11.20 4.94
N ALA A 95 -15.52 -10.06 5.20
CA ALA A 95 -15.88 -8.80 4.57
C ALA A 95 -15.74 -8.85 3.03
N LYS A 96 -14.73 -9.56 2.50
CA LYS A 96 -14.59 -9.83 1.07
C LYS A 96 -15.76 -10.66 0.53
N GLN A 97 -16.18 -11.71 1.23
CA GLN A 97 -17.33 -12.54 0.82
C GLN A 97 -18.63 -11.71 0.75
N GLU A 98 -18.84 -10.83 1.71
CA GLU A 98 -20.00 -9.94 1.77
C GLU A 98 -20.01 -8.83 0.71
N THR A 99 -18.85 -8.39 0.27
CA THR A 99 -18.73 -7.21 -0.59
C THR A 99 -18.17 -7.51 -1.98
N GLY A 100 -17.43 -8.58 -2.16
CA GLY A 100 -16.69 -8.90 -3.38
C GLY A 100 -15.42 -8.05 -3.56
N LEU A 101 -15.07 -7.15 -2.62
CA LEU A 101 -13.86 -6.34 -2.71
C LEU A 101 -12.62 -7.21 -2.50
N PRO A 102 -11.60 -7.16 -3.37
CA PRO A 102 -10.31 -7.78 -3.10
C PRO A 102 -9.63 -7.11 -1.90
N ILE A 103 -8.75 -7.87 -1.22
CA ILE A 103 -8.14 -7.46 0.05
C ILE A 103 -6.69 -7.05 -0.17
N ILE A 104 -6.30 -5.88 0.40
CA ILE A 104 -4.90 -5.53 0.66
C ILE A 104 -4.66 -5.49 2.17
N THR A 105 -3.64 -6.21 2.67
CA THR A 105 -3.24 -6.18 4.08
C THR A 105 -1.74 -6.28 4.26
N GLU A 106 -1.24 -5.74 5.38
CA GLU A 106 0.19 -5.70 5.68
C GLU A 106 0.70 -7.05 6.18
N VAL A 107 1.85 -7.48 5.64
CA VAL A 107 2.67 -8.56 6.18
C VAL A 107 3.92 -7.96 6.83
N MET A 108 4.28 -8.45 8.03
CA MET A 108 5.33 -7.84 8.85
C MET A 108 6.58 -8.71 9.03
N ALA A 109 6.43 -10.01 8.98
CA ALA A 109 7.51 -10.97 9.16
C ALA A 109 7.50 -12.03 8.05
N THR A 110 8.66 -12.58 7.73
CA THR A 110 8.81 -13.66 6.75
C THR A 110 7.98 -14.88 7.11
N SER A 111 7.89 -15.22 8.42
CA SER A 111 7.06 -16.31 8.93
C SER A 111 5.56 -16.18 8.63
N ASP A 112 5.08 -14.98 8.38
CA ASP A 112 3.65 -14.69 8.22
C ASP A 112 3.25 -14.61 6.74
N VAL A 113 4.22 -14.60 5.80
CA VAL A 113 4.00 -14.37 4.37
C VAL A 113 3.02 -15.38 3.79
N GLU A 114 3.26 -16.68 3.98
CA GLU A 114 2.36 -17.71 3.48
C GLU A 114 0.96 -17.61 4.08
N THR A 115 0.87 -17.32 5.38
CA THR A 115 -0.42 -17.19 6.07
C THR A 115 -1.20 -15.99 5.53
N VAL A 116 -0.57 -14.81 5.44
CA VAL A 116 -1.21 -13.61 4.90
C VAL A 116 -1.61 -13.82 3.44
N ALA A 117 -0.75 -14.46 2.64
CA ALA A 117 -1.02 -14.73 1.23
C ALA A 117 -2.23 -15.64 0.98
N LYS A 118 -2.65 -16.47 1.94
CA LYS A 118 -3.88 -17.29 1.82
C LYS A 118 -5.13 -16.41 1.79
N TYR A 119 -5.13 -15.27 2.47
CA TYR A 119 -6.30 -14.39 2.65
C TYR A 119 -6.25 -13.13 1.78
N ALA A 120 -5.06 -12.55 1.59
CA ALA A 120 -4.86 -11.31 0.86
C ALA A 120 -4.77 -11.53 -0.66
N ASP A 121 -5.28 -10.56 -1.42
CA ASP A 121 -5.09 -10.47 -2.87
C ASP A 121 -3.87 -9.61 -3.22
N ILE A 122 -3.54 -8.66 -2.35
CA ILE A 122 -2.34 -7.81 -2.43
C ILE A 122 -1.64 -7.85 -1.07
N LEU A 123 -0.33 -8.12 -1.06
CA LEU A 123 0.51 -8.05 0.12
C LEU A 123 1.08 -6.63 0.26
N GLN A 124 0.95 -6.02 1.44
CA GLN A 124 1.51 -4.70 1.70
C GLN A 124 2.77 -4.82 2.54
N ILE A 125 3.86 -4.20 2.08
CA ILE A 125 5.07 -3.96 2.87
C ILE A 125 4.98 -2.56 3.46
N GLY A 126 4.91 -2.49 4.78
CA GLY A 126 4.86 -1.21 5.50
C GLY A 126 6.15 -0.41 5.38
N ALA A 127 6.05 0.91 5.54
CA ALA A 127 7.20 1.82 5.40
C ALA A 127 8.40 1.47 6.31
N ARG A 128 8.14 0.89 7.49
CA ARG A 128 9.20 0.43 8.42
C ARG A 128 9.92 -0.83 7.94
N ASN A 129 9.29 -1.60 7.04
CA ASN A 129 9.81 -2.83 6.45
C ASN A 129 10.33 -2.66 5.02
N MET A 130 10.39 -1.42 4.49
CA MET A 130 10.92 -1.17 3.14
C MET A 130 12.36 -1.67 2.98
N GLN A 131 13.15 -1.68 4.05
CA GLN A 131 14.54 -2.15 4.07
C GLN A 131 14.68 -3.55 4.71
N ASN A 132 13.59 -4.26 4.96
CA ASN A 132 13.62 -5.65 5.38
C ASN A 132 13.76 -6.56 4.14
N TYR A 133 14.97 -6.64 3.64
CA TYR A 133 15.28 -7.32 2.37
C TYR A 133 14.87 -8.80 2.39
N ASN A 134 15.04 -9.49 3.52
CA ASN A 134 14.57 -10.88 3.64
C ASN A 134 13.04 -11.00 3.46
N LEU A 135 12.28 -10.01 3.94
CA LEU A 135 10.84 -9.99 3.74
C LEU A 135 10.48 -9.67 2.28
N LEU A 136 11.24 -8.77 1.64
CA LEU A 136 11.05 -8.42 0.21
C LEU A 136 11.34 -9.62 -0.68
N ASP A 137 12.42 -10.37 -0.42
CA ASP A 137 12.74 -11.62 -1.12
C ASP A 137 11.60 -12.63 -0.97
N GLU A 138 11.10 -12.84 0.25
CA GLU A 138 10.05 -13.83 0.54
C GLU A 138 8.72 -13.49 -0.18
N VAL A 139 8.28 -12.23 -0.14
CA VAL A 139 7.05 -11.83 -0.86
C VAL A 139 7.23 -11.83 -2.38
N GLY A 140 8.46 -11.69 -2.87
CA GLY A 140 8.80 -11.83 -4.28
C GLY A 140 8.51 -13.22 -4.84
N LEU A 141 8.56 -14.26 -4.01
CA LEU A 141 8.30 -15.65 -4.40
C LEU A 141 6.81 -16.02 -4.44
N ILE A 142 5.93 -15.21 -3.84
CA ILE A 142 4.51 -15.57 -3.67
C ILE A 142 3.68 -15.44 -4.96
N GLY A 143 4.12 -14.64 -5.93
CA GLY A 143 3.41 -14.45 -7.21
C GLY A 143 2.09 -13.66 -7.11
N LYS A 144 1.83 -12.99 -5.98
CA LYS A 144 0.71 -12.04 -5.79
C LYS A 144 1.21 -10.61 -5.87
N PRO A 145 0.36 -9.63 -6.25
CA PRO A 145 0.74 -8.22 -6.21
C PRO A 145 1.28 -7.80 -4.85
N VAL A 146 2.35 -7.02 -4.85
CA VAL A 146 3.01 -6.50 -3.65
C VAL A 146 3.04 -4.99 -3.70
N MET A 147 2.48 -4.34 -2.66
CA MET A 147 2.60 -2.90 -2.48
C MET A 147 3.77 -2.59 -1.55
N VAL A 148 4.73 -1.80 -2.01
CA VAL A 148 5.88 -1.33 -1.23
C VAL A 148 5.66 0.13 -0.85
N LYS A 149 5.43 0.39 0.46
CA LYS A 149 5.31 1.77 0.98
C LYS A 149 6.69 2.37 1.17
N ARG A 150 6.85 3.63 0.72
CA ARG A 150 8.09 4.38 0.86
C ARG A 150 8.49 4.54 2.32
N GLY A 151 9.74 4.28 2.64
CA GLY A 151 10.33 4.50 3.96
C GLY A 151 10.33 5.98 4.35
N LEU A 152 10.31 6.24 5.66
CA LEU A 152 10.11 7.59 6.22
C LEU A 152 11.20 8.61 5.85
N SER A 153 12.37 8.15 5.43
CA SER A 153 13.51 8.98 5.02
C SER A 153 14.15 8.44 3.73
N ALA A 154 13.43 7.59 2.98
CA ALA A 154 13.95 6.93 1.80
C ALA A 154 13.95 7.85 0.58
N SER A 155 15.07 7.86 -0.16
CA SER A 155 15.15 8.43 -1.49
C SER A 155 14.30 7.63 -2.49
N TYR A 156 14.04 8.18 -3.67
CA TYR A 156 13.36 7.45 -4.76
C TYR A 156 14.16 6.22 -5.19
N GLU A 157 15.49 6.35 -5.23
CA GLU A 157 16.38 5.25 -5.62
C GLU A 157 16.31 4.10 -4.61
N GLU A 158 16.41 4.36 -3.31
CA GLU A 158 16.25 3.32 -2.28
C GLU A 158 14.89 2.63 -2.34
N TRP A 159 13.84 3.39 -2.64
CA TRP A 159 12.50 2.85 -2.79
C TRP A 159 12.35 1.97 -4.04
N LEU A 160 12.91 2.39 -5.16
CA LEU A 160 12.94 1.58 -6.39
C LEU A 160 13.82 0.34 -6.23
N LEU A 161 14.94 0.41 -5.51
CA LEU A 161 15.75 -0.75 -5.17
C LEU A 161 15.00 -1.75 -4.25
N ALA A 162 14.15 -1.27 -3.35
CA ALA A 162 13.28 -2.16 -2.56
C ALA A 162 12.25 -2.88 -3.45
N ALA A 163 11.68 -2.20 -4.45
CA ALA A 163 10.84 -2.85 -5.45
C ALA A 163 11.62 -3.87 -6.29
N GLU A 164 12.86 -3.57 -6.64
CA GLU A 164 13.77 -4.46 -7.39
C GLU A 164 14.00 -5.80 -6.68
N TYR A 165 14.09 -5.82 -5.33
CA TYR A 165 14.18 -7.07 -4.56
C TYR A 165 12.97 -7.99 -4.82
N VAL A 166 11.76 -7.44 -4.77
CA VAL A 166 10.52 -8.20 -5.05
C VAL A 166 10.53 -8.73 -6.50
N MET A 167 10.94 -7.88 -7.44
CA MET A 167 10.97 -8.23 -8.87
C MET A 167 12.05 -9.26 -9.19
N ALA A 168 13.21 -9.20 -8.51
CA ALA A 168 14.29 -10.18 -8.66
C ALA A 168 13.86 -11.59 -8.20
N GLY A 169 12.89 -11.70 -7.29
CA GLY A 169 12.22 -12.94 -6.93
C GLY A 169 11.29 -13.52 -8.01
N GLY A 170 11.12 -12.81 -9.14
CA GLY A 170 10.24 -13.20 -10.25
C GLY A 170 8.84 -12.59 -10.20
N ASN A 171 8.57 -11.67 -9.28
CA ASN A 171 7.26 -11.04 -9.14
C ASN A 171 7.27 -9.60 -9.69
N GLU A 172 6.79 -9.42 -10.89
CA GLU A 172 6.73 -8.12 -11.57
C GLU A 172 5.50 -7.26 -11.14
N GLN A 173 4.60 -7.81 -10.31
CA GLN A 173 3.38 -7.14 -9.89
C GLN A 173 3.62 -6.25 -8.66
N VAL A 174 4.44 -5.22 -8.81
CA VAL A 174 4.81 -4.30 -7.70
C VAL A 174 4.09 -2.97 -7.84
N ILE A 175 3.51 -2.50 -6.73
CA ILE A 175 2.83 -1.21 -6.59
C ILE A 175 3.66 -0.36 -5.63
N LEU A 176 3.96 0.87 -6.01
CA LEU A 176 4.64 1.83 -5.15
C LEU A 176 3.62 2.68 -4.41
N CYS A 177 3.83 2.94 -3.11
CA CYS A 177 2.93 3.77 -2.31
C CYS A 177 3.68 4.90 -1.60
N GLU A 178 3.46 6.15 -2.05
CA GLU A 178 3.92 7.34 -1.34
C GLU A 178 3.02 7.59 -0.13
N ARG A 179 3.61 7.71 1.08
CA ARG A 179 2.87 7.82 2.34
C ARG A 179 3.36 8.94 3.27
N GLY A 180 4.22 9.78 2.74
CA GLY A 180 4.86 10.88 3.43
C GLY A 180 6.23 10.52 4.00
N VAL A 181 7.10 11.50 3.93
CA VAL A 181 8.47 11.46 4.47
C VAL A 181 8.55 12.33 5.73
N ARG A 182 9.51 12.00 6.60
CA ARG A 182 9.77 12.76 7.82
C ARG A 182 10.44 14.07 7.47
N GLY A 183 9.79 15.18 7.80
CA GLY A 183 10.33 16.52 7.70
C GLY A 183 10.53 17.15 9.08
N PHE A 184 10.79 18.45 9.09
CA PHE A 184 10.89 19.26 10.30
C PHE A 184 9.53 19.79 10.78
N GLU A 185 8.51 19.80 9.90
CA GLU A 185 7.15 20.23 10.25
C GLU A 185 6.46 19.18 11.14
N THR A 186 5.75 19.61 12.17
CA THR A 186 5.12 18.75 13.17
C THR A 186 3.60 18.84 13.19
N PHE A 187 3.00 19.74 12.42
CA PHE A 187 1.55 19.88 12.34
C PHE A 187 0.88 18.68 11.68
N THR A 188 1.47 18.16 10.61
CA THR A 188 1.10 16.88 10.01
C THR A 188 2.01 15.78 10.52
N ARG A 189 1.53 14.54 10.45
CA ARG A 189 2.31 13.37 10.87
C ARG A 189 3.59 13.19 10.03
N PHE A 190 3.47 13.39 8.71
CA PHE A 190 4.54 13.40 7.73
C PHE A 190 4.19 14.36 6.60
N THR A 191 5.15 14.71 5.77
CA THR A 191 4.93 15.49 4.56
C THR A 191 4.72 14.57 3.37
N LEU A 192 3.53 14.58 2.75
CA LEU A 192 3.34 13.86 1.49
C LEU A 192 4.16 14.53 0.39
N ASP A 193 5.03 13.76 -0.23
CA ASP A 193 5.82 14.20 -1.37
C ASP A 193 5.00 14.00 -2.66
N VAL A 194 4.17 14.98 -3.00
CA VAL A 194 3.36 14.94 -4.22
C VAL A 194 4.23 14.87 -5.48
N ALA A 195 5.44 15.45 -5.43
CA ALA A 195 6.38 15.40 -6.55
C ALA A 195 6.88 13.96 -6.82
N ALA A 196 6.83 13.07 -5.83
CA ALA A 196 7.15 11.65 -6.03
C ALA A 196 6.32 11.03 -7.17
N VAL A 197 5.05 11.43 -7.33
CA VAL A 197 4.16 10.86 -8.33
C VAL A 197 4.71 11.04 -9.75
N PRO A 198 4.90 12.25 -10.28
CA PRO A 198 5.43 12.43 -11.63
C PRO A 198 6.90 11.98 -11.76
N VAL A 199 7.70 12.05 -10.70
CA VAL A 199 9.09 11.58 -10.73
C VAL A 199 9.14 10.05 -10.90
N ILE A 200 8.40 9.29 -10.10
CA ILE A 200 8.36 7.83 -10.23
C ILE A 200 7.83 7.41 -11.59
N LYS A 201 6.77 8.03 -12.09
CA LYS A 201 6.24 7.75 -13.45
C LYS A 201 7.27 7.99 -14.56
N ARG A 202 8.23 8.90 -14.36
CA ARG A 202 9.33 9.13 -15.28
C ARG A 202 10.45 8.09 -15.15
N LEU A 203 10.73 7.64 -13.93
CA LEU A 203 11.86 6.74 -13.64
C LEU A 203 11.50 5.27 -13.80
N SER A 204 10.25 4.91 -13.54
CA SER A 204 9.77 3.53 -13.44
C SER A 204 8.45 3.35 -14.20
N HIS A 205 8.21 2.13 -14.64
CA HIS A 205 6.96 1.67 -15.23
C HIS A 205 5.94 1.20 -14.17
N LEU A 206 6.36 1.08 -12.91
CA LEU A 206 5.52 0.57 -11.82
C LEU A 206 4.41 1.56 -11.45
N PRO A 207 3.19 1.09 -11.18
CA PRO A 207 2.12 1.97 -10.73
C PRO A 207 2.43 2.57 -9.35
N ILE A 208 2.09 3.86 -9.19
CA ILE A 208 2.24 4.60 -7.94
C ILE A 208 0.88 5.04 -7.40
N VAL A 209 0.66 4.78 -6.12
CA VAL A 209 -0.50 5.24 -5.34
C VAL A 209 -0.05 6.17 -4.21
N ALA A 210 -0.96 6.95 -3.67
CA ALA A 210 -0.70 7.85 -2.55
C ALA A 210 -1.55 7.49 -1.33
N ASP A 211 -0.98 7.68 -0.14
CA ASP A 211 -1.61 7.46 1.15
C ASP A 211 -1.70 8.77 1.93
N PRO A 212 -2.77 9.55 1.72
CA PRO A 212 -2.97 10.83 2.39
C PRO A 212 -3.30 10.68 3.88
N SER A 213 -3.87 9.54 4.29
CA SER A 213 -4.21 9.28 5.69
C SER A 213 -2.96 9.22 6.56
N HIS A 214 -1.99 8.36 6.20
CA HIS A 214 -0.75 8.21 6.98
C HIS A 214 0.19 9.41 6.84
N SER A 215 0.14 10.15 5.73
CA SER A 215 0.97 11.34 5.57
C SER A 215 0.46 12.48 6.45
N THR A 216 -0.81 12.80 6.38
CA THR A 216 -1.36 13.95 7.11
C THR A 216 -1.60 13.65 8.59
N GLY A 217 -2.05 12.43 8.92
CA GLY A 217 -2.44 12.04 10.28
C GLY A 217 -3.71 12.75 10.77
N LYS A 218 -4.46 13.39 9.87
CA LYS A 218 -5.65 14.21 10.19
C LYS A 218 -6.71 14.06 9.10
N TRP A 219 -7.89 13.57 9.48
CA TRP A 219 -8.98 13.26 8.56
C TRP A 219 -9.37 14.41 7.63
N TYR A 220 -9.43 15.65 8.13
CA TYR A 220 -9.83 16.82 7.33
C TYR A 220 -8.81 17.24 6.26
N LEU A 221 -7.57 16.73 6.34
CA LEU A 221 -6.53 16.95 5.33
C LEU A 221 -6.49 15.83 4.29
N VAL A 222 -7.15 14.70 4.53
CA VAL A 222 -7.14 13.54 3.61
C VAL A 222 -7.67 13.92 2.24
N THR A 223 -8.85 14.52 2.17
CA THR A 223 -9.49 14.88 0.89
C THR A 223 -8.65 15.86 0.06
N PRO A 224 -8.20 17.03 0.57
CA PRO A 224 -7.39 17.94 -0.25
C PRO A 224 -6.08 17.34 -0.72
N VAL A 225 -5.41 16.52 0.11
CA VAL A 225 -4.15 15.87 -0.26
C VAL A 225 -4.38 14.71 -1.24
N ALA A 226 -5.49 13.98 -1.11
CA ALA A 226 -5.92 12.98 -2.09
C ALA A 226 -6.14 13.60 -3.47
N LEU A 227 -6.88 14.71 -3.55
CA LEU A 227 -7.11 15.43 -4.80
C LEU A 227 -5.81 15.93 -5.44
N ALA A 228 -4.88 16.47 -4.64
CA ALA A 228 -3.57 16.87 -5.12
C ALA A 228 -2.77 15.68 -5.70
N SER A 229 -2.85 14.51 -5.06
CA SER A 229 -2.18 13.30 -5.52
C SER A 229 -2.74 12.80 -6.85
N VAL A 230 -4.07 12.79 -7.00
CA VAL A 230 -4.74 12.43 -8.26
C VAL A 230 -4.40 13.43 -9.36
N ALA A 231 -4.42 14.73 -9.07
CA ALA A 231 -4.02 15.77 -10.01
C ALA A 231 -2.56 15.64 -10.48
N ALA A 232 -1.67 15.14 -9.60
CA ALA A 232 -0.28 14.81 -9.94
C ALA A 232 -0.15 13.53 -10.79
N GLY A 233 -1.22 12.76 -10.97
CA GLY A 233 -1.28 11.56 -11.79
C GLY A 233 -1.08 10.25 -11.02
N ALA A 234 -1.39 10.20 -9.72
CA ALA A 234 -1.38 8.95 -8.95
C ALA A 234 -2.41 7.95 -9.52
N HIS A 235 -2.00 6.67 -9.63
CA HIS A 235 -2.85 5.59 -10.13
C HIS A 235 -3.86 5.07 -9.09
N GLY A 236 -3.84 5.62 -7.88
CA GLY A 236 -4.81 5.30 -6.84
C GLY A 236 -4.50 5.97 -5.51
N LEU A 237 -5.39 5.72 -4.56
CA LEU A 237 -5.33 6.24 -3.20
C LEU A 237 -5.50 5.10 -2.21
N LEU A 238 -4.75 5.15 -1.11
CA LEU A 238 -4.91 4.28 0.06
C LEU A 238 -5.42 5.12 1.22
N ILE A 239 -6.69 4.91 1.63
CA ILE A 239 -7.40 5.75 2.58
C ILE A 239 -7.84 4.94 3.79
N GLU A 240 -7.65 5.50 4.99
CA GLU A 240 -8.19 4.95 6.23
C GLU A 240 -9.55 5.55 6.54
N VAL A 241 -10.48 4.70 6.95
CA VAL A 241 -11.81 5.08 7.40
C VAL A 241 -12.21 4.23 8.60
N HIS A 242 -12.98 4.80 9.53
CA HIS A 242 -13.49 4.09 10.69
C HIS A 242 -14.93 4.53 11.00
N PRO A 243 -15.86 3.61 11.35
CA PRO A 243 -17.25 3.97 11.64
C PRO A 243 -17.40 4.86 12.87
N ASN A 244 -16.46 4.76 13.81
CA ASN A 244 -16.38 5.61 15.01
C ASN A 244 -14.91 5.93 15.32
N PRO A 245 -14.31 6.97 14.68
CA PRO A 245 -12.88 7.28 14.82
C PRO A 245 -12.40 7.52 16.26
N ASP A 246 -13.26 8.07 17.12
CA ASP A 246 -12.93 8.33 18.52
C ASP A 246 -12.72 7.05 19.35
N GLN A 247 -13.26 5.93 18.89
CA GLN A 247 -13.11 4.61 19.54
C GLN A 247 -12.12 3.69 18.82
N ALA A 248 -11.51 4.16 17.73
CA ALA A 248 -10.56 3.36 16.96
C ALA A 248 -9.36 2.94 17.81
N LYS A 249 -9.01 1.64 17.80
CA LYS A 249 -7.83 1.11 18.48
C LYS A 249 -6.50 1.54 17.85
N CYS A 250 -6.57 2.10 16.62
CA CYS A 250 -5.42 2.55 15.86
C CYS A 250 -5.78 3.75 14.98
N ASP A 251 -4.94 4.79 15.05
CA ASP A 251 -4.89 5.94 14.11
C ASP A 251 -6.25 6.65 13.84
N GLY A 252 -7.17 6.70 14.83
CA GLY A 252 -8.49 7.33 14.70
C GLY A 252 -8.46 8.77 14.15
N PRO A 253 -7.53 9.66 14.56
CA PRO A 253 -7.50 11.04 14.05
C PRO A 253 -7.32 11.20 12.54
N GLN A 254 -6.88 10.17 11.84
CA GLN A 254 -6.66 10.19 10.38
C GLN A 254 -7.74 9.44 9.58
N SER A 255 -8.74 8.85 10.27
CA SER A 255 -9.82 8.02 9.70
C SER A 255 -11.13 8.79 9.53
#